data_ae431501cb2481ceffaf71777c8b6548
#
_entry.id   ae431501cb2481ceffaf71777c8b6548
#
_cell.length_a   1.000
_cell.length_b   1.000
_cell.length_c   1.000
_cell.angle_alpha   90.00
_cell.angle_beta   90.00
_cell.angle_gamma   90.00
#
_symmetry.space_group_name_H-M   'P 1'
#
loop_
_entity.id
_entity.type
_entity.pdbx_description
1 polymer ?
#
loop_
_entity_poly.entity_id
_entity_poly.type
_entity_poly.pdbx_seq_one_letter_code
_entity_poly.pdbx_strand_id
1 'polypeptide(L)'
;MTAGRAAVVEADGRIVVSDVEYADPGPGEVLVRLTATGLCHTDLGVLAGGIPFPTPGIIGHEGAGRVEKVGANVRGISPGDAVLLSFTSCGACAACASVHPAYCETWLPRNLLGGLRADGSGGISRDGEPVAGHFFGQSSFGTHAIADERSVVRVAGDADLTVLAPLGCGVLTGFGSMWNVLDPGPTDIVAVYGAGAVGLSAVIAASLREPVQLIAVDRVASRLDLALELGATAVVDASSEDVGARLAELTGGRGVSLGFDTTGHPGVARTALDAAAVRGTVLVCGAPPPGTEIGVDIQGILTGKILRGVTMGDADPRDLVPQLVALHAAGRLPLEKLEKRYALDDIESAVADMHAGTTVKPVIVS
;
A
#
# COMPACT_ATOMS: atom_id res chain seq x y z
N MET A 1 -21.69 6.75 -20.89
CA MET A 1 -21.30 5.43 -20.33
C MET A 1 -20.15 4.88 -21.20
N THR A 2 -19.19 4.23 -20.58
CA THR A 2 -18.05 3.57 -21.25
C THR A 2 -18.09 2.10 -20.90
N ALA A 3 -18.12 1.23 -21.94
CA ALA A 3 -18.08 -0.21 -21.73
C ALA A 3 -16.67 -0.66 -21.34
N GLY A 4 -16.56 -1.64 -20.47
CA GLY A 4 -15.30 -2.23 -20.04
C GLY A 4 -15.50 -3.56 -19.34
N ARG A 5 -14.42 -4.10 -18.77
CA ARG A 5 -14.43 -5.34 -17.98
C ARG A 5 -13.88 -5.06 -16.59
N ALA A 6 -14.36 -5.77 -15.60
CA ALA A 6 -13.86 -5.66 -14.24
C ALA A 6 -13.94 -6.99 -13.48
N ALA A 7 -13.06 -7.17 -12.52
CA ALA A 7 -13.11 -8.24 -11.54
C ALA A 7 -14.04 -7.82 -10.39
N VAL A 8 -15.26 -8.35 -10.44
CA VAL A 8 -16.32 -8.06 -9.47
C VAL A 8 -16.26 -9.05 -8.32
N VAL A 9 -16.18 -8.55 -7.11
CA VAL A 9 -16.29 -9.34 -5.88
C VAL A 9 -17.78 -9.56 -5.61
N GLU A 10 -18.21 -10.81 -5.61
CA GLU A 10 -19.58 -11.23 -5.36
C GLU A 10 -19.89 -11.33 -3.85
N ALA A 11 -21.17 -11.44 -3.51
CA ALA A 11 -21.61 -11.53 -2.11
C ALA A 11 -21.07 -12.78 -1.35
N ASP A 12 -20.65 -13.80 -2.09
CA ASP A 12 -20.04 -15.02 -1.55
C ASP A 12 -18.50 -14.95 -1.49
N GLY A 13 -17.90 -13.79 -1.83
CA GLY A 13 -16.46 -13.54 -1.82
C GLY A 13 -15.70 -14.00 -3.06
N ARG A 14 -16.37 -14.63 -4.04
CA ARG A 14 -15.73 -15.00 -5.32
C ARG A 14 -15.44 -13.76 -6.15
N ILE A 15 -14.41 -13.83 -6.98
CA ILE A 15 -14.08 -12.81 -7.96
C ILE A 15 -14.56 -13.31 -9.34
N VAL A 16 -15.37 -12.51 -10.03
CA VAL A 16 -15.86 -12.83 -11.37
C VAL A 16 -15.50 -11.70 -12.34
N VAL A 17 -14.70 -11.99 -13.35
CA VAL A 17 -14.42 -11.01 -14.40
C VAL A 17 -15.63 -10.92 -15.33
N SER A 18 -16.23 -9.73 -15.40
CA SER A 18 -17.48 -9.48 -16.10
C SER A 18 -17.40 -8.21 -16.95
N ASP A 19 -18.24 -8.12 -17.96
CA ASP A 19 -18.51 -6.87 -18.66
C ASP A 19 -19.27 -5.93 -17.74
N VAL A 20 -18.88 -4.66 -17.72
CA VAL A 20 -19.48 -3.61 -16.91
C VAL A 20 -19.56 -2.31 -17.69
N GLU A 21 -20.41 -1.41 -17.24
CA GLU A 21 -20.52 -0.06 -17.77
C GLU A 21 -20.09 0.97 -16.72
N TYR A 22 -19.19 1.86 -17.13
CA TYR A 22 -18.73 2.98 -16.32
C TYR A 22 -19.49 4.24 -16.73
N ALA A 23 -20.07 4.94 -15.77
CA ALA A 23 -20.69 6.24 -15.99
C ALA A 23 -19.63 7.29 -16.37
N ASP A 24 -20.10 8.42 -16.94
CA ASP A 24 -19.21 9.56 -17.10
C ASP A 24 -18.75 10.09 -15.73
N PRO A 25 -17.53 10.63 -15.63
CA PRO A 25 -17.00 11.12 -14.37
C PRO A 25 -17.85 12.29 -13.84
N GLY A 26 -18.09 12.30 -12.53
CA GLY A 26 -18.70 13.40 -11.81
C GLY A 26 -17.81 14.65 -11.82
N PRO A 27 -18.30 15.80 -11.28
CA PRO A 27 -17.58 17.07 -11.40
C PRO A 27 -16.13 17.05 -10.89
N GLY A 28 -15.82 16.31 -9.83
CA GLY A 28 -14.47 16.19 -9.24
C GLY A 28 -13.80 14.85 -9.53
N GLU A 29 -14.18 14.17 -10.61
CA GLU A 29 -13.70 12.83 -10.94
C GLU A 29 -13.06 12.79 -12.33
N VAL A 30 -12.27 11.75 -12.57
CA VAL A 30 -11.75 11.43 -13.90
C VAL A 30 -12.10 9.98 -14.24
N LEU A 31 -12.28 9.69 -15.54
CA LEU A 31 -12.30 8.32 -16.04
C LEU A 31 -10.90 8.00 -16.56
N VAL A 32 -10.29 6.98 -15.99
CA VAL A 32 -8.95 6.50 -16.35
C VAL A 32 -9.09 5.15 -17.05
N ARG A 33 -8.53 5.03 -18.26
CA ARG A 33 -8.30 3.73 -18.87
C ARG A 33 -7.04 3.14 -18.25
N LEU A 34 -7.21 2.03 -17.55
CA LEU A 34 -6.14 1.37 -16.83
C LEU A 34 -5.20 0.61 -17.77
N THR A 35 -3.93 0.64 -17.46
CA THR A 35 -2.87 -0.18 -18.04
C THR A 35 -2.55 -1.34 -17.10
N ALA A 36 -2.50 -1.04 -15.80
CA ALA A 36 -2.21 -2.01 -14.76
C ALA A 36 -2.74 -1.57 -13.40
N THR A 37 -2.81 -2.52 -12.48
CA THR A 37 -3.11 -2.27 -11.07
C THR A 37 -2.38 -3.27 -10.17
N GLY A 38 -1.81 -2.81 -9.06
CA GLY A 38 -1.21 -3.69 -8.07
C GLY A 38 -2.27 -4.37 -7.19
N LEU A 39 -2.01 -5.62 -6.79
CA LEU A 39 -2.78 -6.33 -5.77
C LEU A 39 -2.10 -6.15 -4.40
N CYS A 40 -2.87 -5.86 -3.37
CA CYS A 40 -2.39 -5.57 -2.02
C CYS A 40 -3.08 -6.47 -0.97
N HIS A 41 -2.46 -6.60 0.22
CA HIS A 41 -3.08 -7.32 1.34
C HIS A 41 -4.39 -6.69 1.82
N THR A 42 -4.60 -5.39 1.59
CA THR A 42 -5.88 -4.73 1.88
C THR A 42 -7.01 -5.29 1.01
N ASP A 43 -6.73 -5.62 -0.26
CA ASP A 43 -7.69 -6.28 -1.14
C ASP A 43 -8.02 -7.69 -0.62
N LEU A 44 -7.00 -8.45 -0.18
CA LEU A 44 -7.19 -9.74 0.48
C LEU A 44 -8.04 -9.62 1.75
N GLY A 45 -7.89 -8.52 2.49
CA GLY A 45 -8.69 -8.21 3.67
C GLY A 45 -10.18 -8.06 3.36
N VAL A 46 -10.53 -7.48 2.21
CA VAL A 46 -11.93 -7.42 1.71
C VAL A 46 -12.41 -8.81 1.34
N LEU A 47 -11.63 -9.56 0.55
CA LEU A 47 -11.98 -10.92 0.12
C LEU A 47 -12.18 -11.88 1.29
N ALA A 48 -11.41 -11.71 2.37
CA ALA A 48 -11.56 -12.48 3.61
C ALA A 48 -12.70 -12.00 4.51
N GLY A 49 -13.45 -10.94 4.13
CA GLY A 49 -14.51 -10.36 4.93
C GLY A 49 -14.05 -9.56 6.17
N GLY A 50 -12.76 -9.33 6.31
CA GLY A 50 -12.19 -8.52 7.41
C GLY A 50 -12.38 -7.01 7.22
N ILE A 51 -12.52 -6.56 5.98
CA ILE A 51 -12.84 -5.16 5.63
C ILE A 51 -14.22 -5.17 4.96
N PRO A 52 -15.23 -4.54 5.57
CA PRO A 52 -16.59 -4.51 5.00
C PRO A 52 -16.63 -3.56 3.79
N PHE A 53 -16.75 -4.11 2.60
CA PHE A 53 -17.00 -3.37 1.37
C PHE A 53 -18.29 -3.88 0.71
N PRO A 54 -19.14 -3.00 0.14
CA PRO A 54 -20.40 -3.42 -0.47
C PRO A 54 -20.20 -4.37 -1.65
N THR A 55 -21.03 -5.42 -1.74
CA THR A 55 -21.00 -6.40 -2.83
C THR A 55 -22.38 -6.52 -3.49
N PRO A 56 -22.45 -6.75 -4.83
CA PRO A 56 -21.32 -6.90 -5.74
C PRO A 56 -20.52 -5.60 -5.84
N GLY A 57 -19.16 -5.71 -5.88
CA GLY A 57 -18.31 -4.53 -5.87
C GLY A 57 -16.95 -4.75 -6.53
N ILE A 58 -16.33 -3.68 -7.00
CA ILE A 58 -14.98 -3.69 -7.58
C ILE A 58 -14.02 -3.07 -6.57
N ILE A 59 -12.94 -3.77 -6.26
CA ILE A 59 -11.86 -3.30 -5.40
C ILE A 59 -10.60 -2.99 -6.25
N GLY A 60 -9.41 -3.02 -5.63
CA GLY A 60 -8.16 -2.59 -6.26
C GLY A 60 -7.90 -1.09 -6.05
N HIS A 61 -6.67 -0.76 -5.65
CA HIS A 61 -6.34 0.60 -5.21
C HIS A 61 -4.91 1.05 -5.54
N GLU A 62 -4.28 0.38 -6.48
CA GLU A 62 -2.97 0.72 -7.02
C GLU A 62 -3.04 0.84 -8.55
N GLY A 63 -4.04 1.58 -9.04
CA GLY A 63 -4.28 1.73 -10.48
C GLY A 63 -3.21 2.61 -11.15
N ALA A 64 -2.90 2.29 -12.40
CA ALA A 64 -2.06 3.10 -13.28
C ALA A 64 -2.66 3.10 -14.70
N GLY A 65 -2.74 4.25 -15.36
CA GLY A 65 -3.39 4.33 -16.65
C GLY A 65 -3.30 5.70 -17.31
N ARG A 66 -4.19 5.93 -18.27
CA ARG A 66 -4.32 7.21 -18.96
C ARG A 66 -5.72 7.76 -18.78
N VAL A 67 -5.78 9.04 -18.50
CA VAL A 67 -7.06 9.77 -18.39
C VAL A 67 -7.77 9.77 -19.73
N GLU A 68 -9.03 9.35 -19.78
CA GLU A 68 -9.90 9.44 -20.95
C GLU A 68 -10.87 10.62 -20.89
N LYS A 69 -11.48 10.84 -19.70
CA LYS A 69 -12.44 11.92 -19.48
C LYS A 69 -12.17 12.60 -18.16
N VAL A 70 -12.54 13.87 -18.08
CA VAL A 70 -12.42 14.67 -16.86
C VAL A 70 -13.75 15.34 -16.52
N GLY A 71 -14.06 15.41 -15.23
CA GLY A 71 -15.23 16.13 -14.72
C GLY A 71 -15.04 17.65 -14.76
N ALA A 72 -16.14 18.39 -14.72
CA ALA A 72 -16.15 19.83 -14.95
C ALA A 72 -15.32 20.67 -13.95
N ASN A 73 -15.12 20.15 -12.72
CA ASN A 73 -14.39 20.85 -11.66
C ASN A 73 -12.93 20.39 -11.53
N VAL A 74 -12.52 19.33 -12.23
CA VAL A 74 -11.14 18.81 -12.20
C VAL A 74 -10.16 19.87 -12.71
N ARG A 75 -9.04 20.03 -12.03
CA ARG A 75 -8.01 21.01 -12.37
C ARG A 75 -6.63 20.34 -12.50
N GLY A 76 -5.89 20.79 -13.51
CA GLY A 76 -4.51 20.33 -13.71
C GLY A 76 -4.36 18.89 -14.25
N ILE A 77 -5.47 18.22 -14.59
CA ILE A 77 -5.53 16.91 -15.20
C ILE A 77 -6.29 17.03 -16.52
N SER A 78 -5.79 16.38 -17.58
CA SER A 78 -6.37 16.44 -18.93
C SER A 78 -6.44 15.05 -19.56
N PRO A 79 -7.37 14.82 -20.51
CA PRO A 79 -7.36 13.59 -21.30
C PRO A 79 -6.02 13.36 -21.97
N GLY A 80 -5.53 12.10 -21.90
CA GLY A 80 -4.22 11.69 -22.38
C GLY A 80 -3.13 11.68 -21.31
N ASP A 81 -3.29 12.36 -20.18
CA ASP A 81 -2.33 12.35 -19.10
C ASP A 81 -2.10 10.93 -18.57
N ALA A 82 -0.82 10.57 -18.38
CA ALA A 82 -0.43 9.36 -17.67
C ALA A 82 -0.53 9.59 -16.16
N VAL A 83 -1.20 8.67 -15.46
CA VAL A 83 -1.51 8.83 -14.04
C VAL A 83 -1.30 7.54 -13.26
N LEU A 84 -0.93 7.69 -11.98
CA LEU A 84 -1.02 6.69 -10.94
C LEU A 84 -2.14 7.07 -9.98
N LEU A 85 -2.82 6.07 -9.45
CA LEU A 85 -3.92 6.24 -8.52
C LEU A 85 -3.49 5.79 -7.12
N SER A 86 -3.88 6.57 -6.11
CA SER A 86 -3.61 6.30 -4.70
C SER A 86 -4.90 6.47 -3.89
N PHE A 87 -4.78 6.73 -2.61
CA PHE A 87 -5.93 7.00 -1.74
C PHE A 87 -6.50 8.42 -1.95
N THR A 88 -7.76 8.59 -1.58
CA THR A 88 -8.41 9.91 -1.57
C THR A 88 -8.55 10.49 -0.18
N SER A 89 -8.79 11.81 -0.10
CA SER A 89 -8.99 12.57 1.13
C SER A 89 -9.99 13.69 0.92
N CYS A 90 -10.57 14.27 1.99
CA CYS A 90 -11.54 15.37 1.84
C CYS A 90 -10.88 16.70 1.44
N GLY A 91 -9.59 16.88 1.69
CA GLY A 91 -8.85 18.09 1.37
C GLY A 91 -9.13 19.31 2.25
N ALA A 92 -10.03 19.22 3.24
CA ALA A 92 -10.52 20.38 3.99
C ALA A 92 -10.44 20.24 5.53
N CYS A 93 -10.33 19.00 6.07
CA CYS A 93 -10.21 18.78 7.51
C CYS A 93 -8.83 19.19 8.05
N ALA A 94 -8.68 19.22 9.37
CA ALA A 94 -7.45 19.64 10.01
C ALA A 94 -6.22 18.83 9.56
N ALA A 95 -6.35 17.50 9.44
CA ALA A 95 -5.27 16.65 8.95
C ALA A 95 -4.88 16.97 7.50
N CYS A 96 -5.85 17.15 6.61
CA CYS A 96 -5.58 17.53 5.22
C CYS A 96 -4.93 18.92 5.11
N ALA A 97 -5.38 19.87 5.93
CA ALA A 97 -4.81 21.24 5.96
C ALA A 97 -3.39 21.28 6.50
N SER A 98 -2.99 20.30 7.34
CA SER A 98 -1.64 20.16 7.87
C SER A 98 -0.75 19.23 7.03
N VAL A 99 -1.14 18.93 5.80
CA VAL A 99 -0.38 18.08 4.84
C VAL A 99 -0.25 16.61 5.28
N HIS A 100 -1.22 16.12 6.06
CA HIS A 100 -1.31 14.72 6.46
C HIS A 100 -2.61 14.06 5.95
N PRO A 101 -2.82 14.00 4.61
CA PRO A 101 -4.06 13.48 4.03
C PRO A 101 -4.34 12.01 4.36
N ALA A 102 -3.30 11.24 4.67
CA ALA A 102 -3.41 9.85 5.14
C ALA A 102 -4.20 9.70 6.44
N TYR A 103 -4.34 10.76 7.24
CA TYR A 103 -5.11 10.82 8.47
C TYR A 103 -6.39 11.68 8.33
N CYS A 104 -6.92 11.79 7.11
CA CYS A 104 -8.16 12.51 6.85
C CYS A 104 -9.28 12.02 7.77
N GLU A 105 -10.04 12.95 8.39
CA GLU A 105 -11.12 12.61 9.32
C GLU A 105 -12.22 11.74 8.69
N THR A 106 -12.38 11.79 7.36
CA THR A 106 -13.29 10.94 6.60
C THR A 106 -12.57 9.86 5.78
N TRP A 107 -11.38 9.44 6.24
CA TRP A 107 -10.55 8.50 5.47
C TRP A 107 -11.23 7.14 5.25
N LEU A 108 -11.75 6.53 6.32
CA LEU A 108 -12.40 5.21 6.26
C LEU A 108 -13.58 5.16 5.28
N PRO A 109 -14.61 6.05 5.40
CA PRO A 109 -15.73 6.01 4.47
C PRO A 109 -15.34 6.33 3.02
N ARG A 110 -14.31 7.16 2.80
CA ARG A 110 -13.86 7.50 1.45
C ARG A 110 -13.05 6.40 0.77
N ASN A 111 -12.31 5.62 1.54
CA ASN A 111 -11.34 4.67 0.99
C ASN A 111 -11.78 3.21 1.13
N LEU A 112 -12.42 2.83 2.23
CA LEU A 112 -12.71 1.43 2.53
C LEU A 112 -14.20 1.07 2.57
N LEU A 113 -15.07 2.00 2.98
CA LEU A 113 -16.44 1.63 3.36
C LEU A 113 -17.53 2.17 2.42
N GLY A 114 -17.18 3.11 1.54
CA GLY A 114 -18.18 3.89 0.81
C GLY A 114 -18.90 3.11 -0.29
N GLY A 115 -18.16 2.60 -1.23
CA GLY A 115 -18.71 1.90 -2.39
C GLY A 115 -19.52 2.76 -3.36
N LEU A 116 -19.70 4.05 -3.06
CA LEU A 116 -20.49 5.01 -3.82
C LEU A 116 -19.69 6.31 -4.03
N ARG A 117 -20.09 7.09 -5.03
CA ARG A 117 -19.59 8.44 -5.28
C ARG A 117 -19.90 9.36 -4.12
N ALA A 118 -19.24 10.51 -4.06
CA ALA A 118 -19.46 11.52 -3.02
C ALA A 118 -20.91 12.05 -2.98
N ASP A 119 -21.62 12.00 -4.10
CA ASP A 119 -23.04 12.38 -4.20
C ASP A 119 -24.02 11.23 -3.85
N GLY A 120 -23.48 10.05 -3.47
CA GLY A 120 -24.28 8.87 -3.16
C GLY A 120 -24.74 8.08 -4.38
N SER A 121 -24.36 8.47 -5.61
CA SER A 121 -24.71 7.72 -6.83
C SER A 121 -23.75 6.55 -7.07
N GLY A 122 -24.21 5.52 -7.80
CA GLY A 122 -23.36 4.47 -8.36
C GLY A 122 -22.65 4.99 -9.63
N GLY A 123 -21.39 4.60 -9.81
CA GLY A 123 -20.64 4.93 -11.02
C GLY A 123 -20.47 3.75 -11.97
N ILE A 124 -20.84 2.54 -11.53
CA ILE A 124 -20.60 1.31 -12.27
C ILE A 124 -21.87 0.46 -12.25
N SER A 125 -22.18 -0.19 -13.37
CA SER A 125 -23.29 -1.14 -13.46
C SER A 125 -22.91 -2.38 -14.25
N ARG A 126 -23.59 -3.50 -13.96
CA ARG A 126 -23.52 -4.77 -14.68
C ARG A 126 -24.95 -5.21 -14.99
N ASP A 127 -25.27 -5.42 -16.27
CA ASP A 127 -26.62 -5.76 -16.72
C ASP A 127 -27.72 -4.79 -16.23
N GLY A 128 -27.38 -3.50 -16.08
CA GLY A 128 -28.27 -2.46 -15.57
C GLY A 128 -28.37 -2.37 -14.05
N GLU A 129 -27.80 -3.31 -13.31
CA GLU A 129 -27.78 -3.31 -11.84
C GLU A 129 -26.52 -2.61 -11.30
N PRO A 130 -26.61 -1.88 -10.19
CA PRO A 130 -25.48 -1.16 -9.63
C PRO A 130 -24.40 -2.11 -9.07
N VAL A 131 -23.15 -1.75 -9.31
CA VAL A 131 -21.96 -2.40 -8.73
C VAL A 131 -21.24 -1.36 -7.90
N ALA A 132 -20.88 -1.69 -6.66
CA ALA A 132 -20.14 -0.80 -5.78
C ALA A 132 -18.73 -0.50 -6.34
N GLY A 133 -18.29 0.72 -6.18
CA GLY A 133 -17.00 1.21 -6.67
C GLY A 133 -16.32 2.12 -5.65
N HIS A 134 -15.38 2.95 -6.12
CA HIS A 134 -14.68 3.95 -5.29
C HIS A 134 -13.88 3.40 -4.11
N PHE A 135 -13.48 2.13 -4.13
CA PHE A 135 -12.49 1.61 -3.20
C PHE A 135 -11.19 2.41 -3.36
N PHE A 136 -10.75 3.07 -2.30
CA PHE A 136 -9.67 4.08 -2.32
C PHE A 136 -9.90 5.23 -3.33
N GLY A 137 -11.17 5.59 -3.57
CA GLY A 137 -11.53 6.61 -4.54
C GLY A 137 -11.24 6.23 -5.99
N GLN A 138 -11.13 4.95 -6.32
CA GLN A 138 -10.73 4.47 -7.65
C GLN A 138 -11.37 3.13 -8.09
N SER A 139 -11.28 2.03 -7.32
CA SER A 139 -11.69 0.67 -7.74
C SER A 139 -11.04 0.22 -9.04
N SER A 140 -9.75 -0.18 -8.97
CA SER A 140 -8.92 -0.34 -10.17
C SER A 140 -8.81 -1.79 -10.70
N PHE A 141 -9.51 -2.78 -10.14
CA PHE A 141 -9.51 -4.13 -10.73
C PHE A 141 -10.42 -4.20 -11.96
N GLY A 142 -10.01 -3.56 -13.05
CA GLY A 142 -10.76 -3.52 -14.30
C GLY A 142 -10.01 -2.81 -15.42
N THR A 143 -10.68 -2.63 -16.55
CA THR A 143 -10.12 -1.90 -17.71
C THR A 143 -10.20 -0.39 -17.54
N HIS A 144 -11.09 0.10 -16.64
CA HIS A 144 -11.27 1.51 -16.35
C HIS A 144 -11.47 1.71 -14.84
N ALA A 145 -11.22 2.93 -14.39
CA ALA A 145 -11.55 3.39 -13.05
C ALA A 145 -12.17 4.80 -13.13
N ILE A 146 -13.26 5.02 -12.37
CA ILE A 146 -13.74 6.38 -12.08
C ILE A 146 -13.02 6.80 -10.79
N ALA A 147 -12.10 7.74 -10.91
CA ALA A 147 -11.22 8.13 -9.81
C ALA A 147 -11.53 9.55 -9.32
N ASP A 148 -11.56 9.73 -7.98
CA ASP A 148 -11.55 11.05 -7.36
C ASP A 148 -10.28 11.81 -7.76
N GLU A 149 -10.36 13.07 -8.17
CA GLU A 149 -9.20 13.86 -8.58
C GLU A 149 -8.09 13.89 -7.53
N ARG A 150 -8.43 13.73 -6.25
CA ARG A 150 -7.48 13.74 -5.15
C ARG A 150 -6.68 12.43 -5.01
N SER A 151 -7.17 11.36 -5.61
CA SER A 151 -6.44 10.09 -5.69
C SER A 151 -5.48 10.02 -6.89
N VAL A 152 -5.51 11.03 -7.77
CA VAL A 152 -4.77 11.02 -9.04
C VAL A 152 -3.44 11.75 -8.93
N VAL A 153 -2.37 11.07 -9.33
CA VAL A 153 -1.02 11.63 -9.43
C VAL A 153 -0.55 11.55 -10.88
N ARG A 154 -0.29 12.70 -11.52
CA ARG A 154 0.27 12.74 -12.88
C ARG A 154 1.73 12.31 -12.89
N VAL A 155 2.10 11.54 -13.91
CA VAL A 155 3.48 11.12 -14.17
C VAL A 155 3.89 11.48 -15.60
N ALA A 156 5.17 11.29 -15.94
CA ALA A 156 5.65 11.52 -17.30
C ALA A 156 4.91 10.65 -18.31
N GLY A 157 4.63 11.18 -19.48
CA GLY A 157 3.81 10.50 -20.50
C GLY A 157 4.42 9.23 -21.09
N ASP A 158 5.74 9.05 -20.97
CA ASP A 158 6.53 7.90 -21.42
C ASP A 158 6.85 6.90 -20.29
N ALA A 159 6.33 7.13 -19.07
CA ALA A 159 6.54 6.26 -17.93
C ALA A 159 5.94 4.86 -18.18
N ASP A 160 6.63 3.79 -17.76
CA ASP A 160 6.09 2.43 -17.77
C ASP A 160 5.06 2.27 -16.64
N LEU A 161 3.80 2.53 -16.98
CA LEU A 161 2.69 2.47 -16.03
C LEU A 161 2.48 1.08 -15.42
N THR A 162 2.94 0.03 -16.09
CA THR A 162 2.83 -1.33 -15.57
C THR A 162 3.72 -1.52 -14.35
N VAL A 163 4.97 -1.05 -14.44
CA VAL A 163 5.94 -1.13 -13.33
C VAL A 163 5.58 -0.15 -12.20
N LEU A 164 5.02 1.01 -12.53
CA LEU A 164 4.78 2.06 -11.56
C LEU A 164 3.48 1.89 -10.75
N ALA A 165 2.59 0.99 -11.13
CA ALA A 165 1.29 0.81 -10.46
C ALA A 165 1.40 0.61 -8.92
N PRO A 166 2.34 -0.19 -8.38
CA PRO A 166 2.48 -0.38 -6.92
C PRO A 166 2.87 0.86 -6.12
N LEU A 167 3.29 1.94 -6.79
CA LEU A 167 3.61 3.21 -6.13
C LEU A 167 2.39 3.87 -5.48
N GLY A 168 1.17 3.45 -5.85
CA GLY A 168 -0.07 4.03 -5.31
C GLY A 168 -0.36 3.67 -3.86
N CYS A 169 0.17 2.56 -3.33
CA CYS A 169 -0.12 2.10 -1.97
C CYS A 169 1.08 1.43 -1.28
N GLY A 170 1.41 0.18 -1.64
CA GLY A 170 2.37 -0.62 -0.87
C GLY A 170 3.76 0.00 -0.84
N VAL A 171 4.26 0.45 -1.99
CA VAL A 171 5.58 1.08 -2.08
C VAL A 171 5.57 2.45 -1.39
N LEU A 172 4.54 3.27 -1.62
CA LEU A 172 4.34 4.55 -0.93
C LEU A 172 4.39 4.38 0.59
N THR A 173 3.66 3.37 1.10
CA THR A 173 3.57 3.11 2.54
C THR A 173 4.93 2.74 3.12
N GLY A 174 5.63 1.78 2.54
CA GLY A 174 6.92 1.33 3.05
C GLY A 174 7.98 2.42 2.97
N PHE A 175 8.10 3.05 1.80
CA PHE A 175 9.08 4.11 1.57
C PHE A 175 8.80 5.33 2.45
N GLY A 176 7.56 5.81 2.47
CA GLY A 176 7.16 6.96 3.27
C GLY A 176 7.33 6.74 4.77
N SER A 177 7.06 5.53 5.27
CA SER A 177 7.29 5.21 6.69
C SER A 177 8.75 5.40 7.10
N MET A 178 9.70 5.02 6.24
CA MET A 178 11.12 5.25 6.47
C MET A 178 11.52 6.70 6.26
N TRP A 179 11.01 7.34 5.19
CA TRP A 179 11.47 8.65 4.74
C TRP A 179 10.86 9.81 5.52
N ASN A 180 9.54 9.73 5.83
CA ASN A 180 8.81 10.83 6.47
C ASN A 180 8.72 10.67 8.00
N VAL A 181 8.82 9.43 8.52
CA VAL A 181 8.48 9.16 9.93
C VAL A 181 9.68 8.69 10.73
N LEU A 182 10.41 7.68 10.27
CA LEU A 182 11.57 7.14 11.00
C LEU A 182 12.86 7.90 10.70
N ASP A 183 13.04 8.33 9.46
CA ASP A 183 14.21 9.11 8.96
C ASP A 183 15.56 8.58 9.48
N PRO A 184 15.92 7.33 9.18
CA PRO A 184 17.10 6.70 9.74
C PRO A 184 18.39 7.45 9.36
N GLY A 185 19.30 7.54 10.30
CA GLY A 185 20.63 8.10 10.11
C GLY A 185 21.74 7.04 10.21
N PRO A 186 23.00 7.42 9.97
CA PRO A 186 24.13 6.48 9.87
C PRO A 186 24.49 5.78 11.19
N THR A 187 23.93 6.20 12.33
CA THR A 187 24.14 5.54 13.63
C THR A 187 23.01 4.61 14.04
N ASP A 188 21.93 4.59 13.24
CA ASP A 188 20.75 3.82 13.58
C ASP A 188 20.88 2.34 13.24
N ILE A 189 20.27 1.51 14.08
CA ILE A 189 19.98 0.11 13.83
C ILE A 189 18.52 0.01 13.46
N VAL A 190 18.25 -0.31 12.19
CA VAL A 190 16.90 -0.43 11.64
C VAL A 190 16.50 -1.89 11.55
N ALA A 191 15.28 -2.24 11.99
CA ALA A 191 14.70 -3.56 11.75
C ALA A 191 13.33 -3.44 11.08
N VAL A 192 13.13 -4.16 9.97
CA VAL A 192 11.87 -4.25 9.24
C VAL A 192 11.28 -5.64 9.45
N TYR A 193 10.10 -5.72 10.05
CA TYR A 193 9.40 -6.96 10.32
C TYR A 193 8.32 -7.17 9.26
N GLY A 194 8.48 -8.26 8.49
CA GLY A 194 7.74 -8.57 7.29
C GLY A 194 8.42 -8.03 6.03
N ALA A 195 8.89 -8.95 5.17
CA ALA A 195 9.51 -8.66 3.87
C ALA A 195 8.52 -8.85 2.71
N GLY A 196 7.30 -8.36 2.87
CA GLY A 196 6.33 -8.16 1.77
C GLY A 196 6.63 -6.88 1.00
N ALA A 197 5.74 -6.47 0.10
CA ALA A 197 5.93 -5.28 -0.74
C ALA A 197 6.19 -4.00 0.08
N VAL A 198 5.45 -3.79 1.18
CA VAL A 198 5.64 -2.67 2.09
C VAL A 198 7.01 -2.75 2.77
N GLY A 199 7.36 -3.91 3.34
CA GLY A 199 8.62 -4.09 4.06
C GLY A 199 9.84 -3.99 3.16
N LEU A 200 9.82 -4.60 1.98
CA LEU A 200 10.93 -4.49 1.02
C LEU A 200 11.11 -3.07 0.50
N SER A 201 10.00 -2.33 0.31
CA SER A 201 10.07 -0.91 -0.04
C SER A 201 10.69 -0.07 1.09
N ALA A 202 10.38 -0.43 2.35
CA ALA A 202 11.02 0.18 3.51
C ALA A 202 12.51 -0.17 3.61
N VAL A 203 12.90 -1.42 3.28
CA VAL A 203 14.32 -1.81 3.20
C VAL A 203 15.06 -0.97 2.17
N ILE A 204 14.50 -0.81 0.96
CA ILE A 204 15.10 0.06 -0.07
C ILE A 204 15.24 1.49 0.45
N ALA A 205 14.18 2.06 1.02
CA ALA A 205 14.19 3.43 1.54
C ALA A 205 15.24 3.62 2.64
N ALA A 206 15.32 2.67 3.59
CA ALA A 206 16.29 2.70 4.68
C ALA A 206 17.73 2.54 4.14
N SER A 207 17.96 1.67 3.15
CA SER A 207 19.29 1.49 2.56
C SER A 207 19.85 2.77 1.92
N LEU A 208 18.97 3.63 1.39
CA LEU A 208 19.34 4.91 0.82
C LEU A 208 19.79 5.95 1.88
N ARG A 209 19.54 5.68 3.16
CA ARG A 209 19.95 6.49 4.32
C ARG A 209 21.22 5.96 5.00
N GLU A 210 21.70 4.80 4.56
CA GLU A 210 22.96 4.19 5.02
C GLU A 210 23.03 4.02 6.55
N PRO A 211 22.03 3.39 7.21
CA PRO A 211 22.10 3.12 8.65
C PRO A 211 23.25 2.16 8.95
N VAL A 212 23.78 2.21 10.20
CA VAL A 212 24.89 1.30 10.60
C VAL A 212 24.49 -0.16 10.45
N GLN A 213 23.21 -0.48 10.59
CA GLN A 213 22.66 -1.82 10.38
C GLN A 213 21.22 -1.75 9.90
N LEU A 214 20.89 -2.57 8.90
CA LEU A 214 19.55 -2.74 8.37
C LEU A 214 19.19 -4.22 8.37
N ILE A 215 18.24 -4.61 9.22
CA ILE A 215 17.85 -5.99 9.46
C ILE A 215 16.46 -6.22 8.88
N ALA A 216 16.29 -7.24 8.05
CA ALA A 216 14.98 -7.70 7.61
C ALA A 216 14.59 -9.00 8.35
N VAL A 217 13.33 -9.08 8.79
CA VAL A 217 12.79 -10.23 9.52
C VAL A 217 11.59 -10.75 8.74
N ASP A 218 11.61 -12.02 8.32
CA ASP A 218 10.50 -12.69 7.64
C ASP A 218 10.52 -14.19 7.89
N ARG A 219 9.48 -14.91 7.49
CA ARG A 219 9.38 -16.37 7.56
C ARG A 219 9.67 -17.04 6.22
N VAL A 220 9.78 -16.28 5.14
CA VAL A 220 9.95 -16.77 3.77
C VAL A 220 11.38 -16.51 3.32
N ALA A 221 12.17 -17.56 3.18
CA ALA A 221 13.61 -17.48 2.86
C ALA A 221 13.88 -16.65 1.58
N SER A 222 13.12 -16.88 0.50
CA SER A 222 13.29 -16.11 -0.75
C SER A 222 13.05 -14.60 -0.60
N ARG A 223 12.24 -14.18 0.36
CA ARG A 223 12.01 -12.75 0.66
C ARG A 223 13.17 -12.17 1.47
N LEU A 224 13.80 -12.99 2.33
CA LEU A 224 15.01 -12.62 3.06
C LEU A 224 16.20 -12.46 2.11
N ASP A 225 16.36 -13.38 1.14
CA ASP A 225 17.36 -13.25 0.08
C ASP A 225 17.16 -11.96 -0.72
N LEU A 226 15.92 -11.67 -1.11
CA LEU A 226 15.58 -10.44 -1.81
C LEU A 226 15.84 -9.20 -0.94
N ALA A 227 15.58 -9.25 0.37
CA ALA A 227 15.89 -8.15 1.27
C ALA A 227 17.38 -7.83 1.33
N LEU A 228 18.25 -8.86 1.34
CA LEU A 228 19.72 -8.68 1.23
C LEU A 228 20.10 -8.04 -0.10
N GLU A 229 19.52 -8.50 -1.20
CA GLU A 229 19.75 -7.91 -2.53
C GLU A 229 19.31 -6.43 -2.62
N LEU A 230 18.28 -6.05 -1.85
CA LEU A 230 17.73 -4.70 -1.81
C LEU A 230 18.39 -3.80 -0.75
N GLY A 231 19.42 -4.29 -0.06
CA GLY A 231 20.27 -3.47 0.81
C GLY A 231 20.16 -3.76 2.31
N ALA A 232 19.44 -4.79 2.74
CA ALA A 232 19.53 -5.26 4.12
C ALA A 232 20.96 -5.77 4.40
N THR A 233 21.49 -5.45 5.58
CA THR A 233 22.83 -5.89 6.00
C THR A 233 22.82 -7.20 6.76
N ALA A 234 21.65 -7.59 7.27
CA ALA A 234 21.41 -8.87 7.95
C ALA A 234 19.94 -9.28 7.81
N VAL A 235 19.68 -10.56 7.98
CA VAL A 235 18.30 -11.11 7.98
C VAL A 235 18.09 -12.01 9.19
N VAL A 236 16.83 -12.19 9.57
CA VAL A 236 16.39 -13.11 10.61
C VAL A 236 15.23 -13.96 10.05
N ASP A 237 15.42 -15.27 10.01
CA ASP A 237 14.37 -16.22 9.62
C ASP A 237 13.47 -16.54 10.82
N ALA A 238 12.35 -15.85 10.91
CA ALA A 238 11.36 -16.05 11.97
C ALA A 238 10.63 -17.40 11.93
N SER A 239 10.88 -18.25 10.93
CA SER A 239 10.36 -19.61 10.87
C SER A 239 11.22 -20.61 11.65
N SER A 240 12.49 -20.30 11.85
CA SER A 240 13.50 -21.21 12.43
C SER A 240 14.31 -20.61 13.58
N GLU A 241 14.29 -19.28 13.75
CA GLU A 241 15.07 -18.56 14.77
C GLU A 241 14.17 -17.91 15.84
N ASP A 242 14.69 -17.76 17.06
CA ASP A 242 14.11 -16.84 18.05
C ASP A 242 14.49 -15.41 17.64
N VAL A 243 13.51 -14.66 17.15
CA VAL A 243 13.71 -13.31 16.62
C VAL A 243 14.31 -12.37 17.66
N GLY A 244 13.84 -12.44 18.92
CA GLY A 244 14.32 -11.57 20.00
C GLY A 244 15.79 -11.85 20.34
N ALA A 245 16.15 -13.12 20.52
CA ALA A 245 17.52 -13.55 20.79
C ALA A 245 18.47 -13.21 19.64
N ARG A 246 18.02 -13.43 18.39
CA ARG A 246 18.82 -13.12 17.21
C ARG A 246 19.06 -11.63 17.02
N LEU A 247 18.04 -10.79 17.24
CA LEU A 247 18.20 -9.34 17.23
C LEU A 247 19.13 -8.85 18.33
N ALA A 248 19.05 -9.43 19.55
CA ALA A 248 19.97 -9.09 20.64
C ALA A 248 21.42 -9.41 20.26
N GLU A 249 21.68 -10.57 19.63
CA GLU A 249 22.99 -10.94 19.12
C GLU A 249 23.50 -9.96 18.05
N LEU A 250 22.69 -9.72 17.00
CA LEU A 250 23.05 -8.86 15.87
C LEU A 250 23.33 -7.43 16.31
N THR A 251 22.61 -6.93 17.31
CA THR A 251 22.78 -5.57 17.81
C THR A 251 23.83 -5.45 18.93
N GLY A 252 24.45 -6.56 19.35
CA GLY A 252 25.37 -6.61 20.49
C GLY A 252 24.70 -6.16 21.81
N GLY A 253 23.42 -6.49 21.98
CA GLY A 253 22.61 -6.14 23.14
C GLY A 253 22.13 -4.68 23.18
N ARG A 254 22.47 -3.85 22.21
CA ARG A 254 22.03 -2.43 22.16
C ARG A 254 20.55 -2.27 21.85
N GLY A 255 19.95 -3.24 21.15
CA GLY A 255 18.58 -3.19 20.65
C GLY A 255 18.44 -2.40 19.35
N VAL A 256 17.23 -2.40 18.81
CA VAL A 256 16.85 -1.75 17.55
C VAL A 256 16.44 -0.30 17.82
N SER A 257 17.10 0.68 17.19
CA SER A 257 16.73 2.09 17.37
C SER A 257 15.43 2.43 16.62
N LEU A 258 15.23 1.86 15.44
CA LEU A 258 14.07 2.13 14.57
C LEU A 258 13.49 0.80 14.06
N GLY A 259 12.32 0.42 14.55
CA GLY A 259 11.57 -0.77 14.14
C GLY A 259 10.40 -0.42 13.23
N PHE A 260 10.11 -1.25 12.23
CA PHE A 260 8.93 -1.11 11.38
C PHE A 260 8.23 -2.45 11.21
N ASP A 261 7.06 -2.61 11.83
CA ASP A 261 6.21 -3.79 11.67
C ASP A 261 5.18 -3.57 10.57
N THR A 262 5.27 -4.37 9.53
CA THR A 262 4.36 -4.37 8.37
C THR A 262 3.37 -5.52 8.40
N THR A 263 3.43 -6.40 9.43
CA THR A 263 2.65 -7.64 9.46
C THR A 263 1.25 -7.46 10.04
N GLY A 264 1.08 -6.50 10.95
CA GLY A 264 -0.14 -6.35 11.74
C GLY A 264 -0.40 -7.47 12.75
N HIS A 265 0.58 -8.37 12.97
CA HIS A 265 0.43 -9.45 13.92
C HIS A 265 0.84 -8.98 15.33
N PRO A 266 -0.04 -9.10 16.36
CA PRO A 266 0.23 -8.54 17.69
C PRO A 266 1.51 -9.10 18.34
N GLY A 267 1.83 -10.38 18.10
CA GLY A 267 3.07 -10.99 18.57
C GLY A 267 4.32 -10.39 17.94
N VAL A 268 4.28 -10.02 16.65
CA VAL A 268 5.39 -9.38 15.95
C VAL A 268 5.59 -7.96 16.47
N ALA A 269 4.52 -7.18 16.59
CA ALA A 269 4.57 -5.83 17.15
C ALA A 269 5.11 -5.84 18.61
N ARG A 270 4.74 -6.87 19.40
CA ARG A 270 5.28 -7.06 20.74
C ARG A 270 6.78 -7.36 20.69
N THR A 271 7.22 -8.31 19.86
CA THR A 271 8.63 -8.65 19.69
C THR A 271 9.46 -7.44 19.25
N ALA A 272 8.92 -6.65 18.30
CA ALA A 272 9.57 -5.42 17.85
C ALA A 272 9.75 -4.40 18.98
N LEU A 273 8.72 -4.23 19.83
CA LEU A 273 8.79 -3.33 20.98
C LEU A 273 9.76 -3.84 22.07
N ASP A 274 9.80 -5.14 22.32
CA ASP A 274 10.72 -5.73 23.29
C ASP A 274 12.18 -5.60 22.80
N ALA A 275 12.45 -5.83 21.52
CA ALA A 275 13.76 -5.70 20.90
C ALA A 275 14.22 -4.25 20.70
N ALA A 276 13.33 -3.26 20.88
CA ALA A 276 13.69 -1.86 20.70
C ALA A 276 14.71 -1.39 21.76
N ALA A 277 15.64 -0.57 21.34
CA ALA A 277 16.65 0.06 22.18
C ALA A 277 16.02 1.04 23.19
N VAL A 278 16.80 1.49 24.17
CA VAL A 278 16.43 2.66 24.99
C VAL A 278 16.13 3.83 24.05
N ARG A 279 14.95 4.45 24.21
CA ARG A 279 14.39 5.50 23.34
C ARG A 279 14.12 5.06 21.90
N GLY A 280 14.13 3.76 21.60
CA GLY A 280 13.80 3.23 20.27
C GLY A 280 12.34 3.49 19.89
N THR A 281 12.11 3.66 18.60
CA THR A 281 10.78 3.88 18.00
C THR A 281 10.37 2.67 17.17
N VAL A 282 9.15 2.19 17.39
CA VAL A 282 8.53 1.13 16.59
C VAL A 282 7.31 1.70 15.87
N LEU A 283 7.29 1.63 14.54
CA LEU A 283 6.11 1.89 13.73
C LEU A 283 5.34 0.60 13.48
N VAL A 284 4.01 0.70 13.40
CA VAL A 284 3.12 -0.38 12.97
C VAL A 284 2.21 0.14 11.85
N CYS A 285 2.11 -0.59 10.73
CA CYS A 285 1.24 -0.23 9.61
C CYS A 285 0.31 -1.36 9.15
N GLY A 286 0.52 -2.58 9.62
CA GLY A 286 -0.37 -3.70 9.31
C GLY A 286 -1.79 -3.42 9.82
N ALA A 287 -2.80 -3.86 9.06
CA ALA A 287 -4.21 -3.67 9.40
C ALA A 287 -4.83 -4.98 9.95
N PRO A 288 -4.66 -5.30 11.24
CA PRO A 288 -5.29 -6.46 11.85
C PRO A 288 -6.80 -6.24 11.99
N PRO A 289 -7.58 -7.30 12.29
CA PRO A 289 -8.99 -7.15 12.60
C PRO A 289 -9.25 -6.14 13.72
N PRO A 290 -10.35 -5.38 13.68
CA PRO A 290 -10.72 -4.46 14.75
C PRO A 290 -10.75 -5.14 16.13
N GLY A 291 -10.24 -4.46 17.15
CA GLY A 291 -10.15 -5.01 18.52
C GLY A 291 -8.90 -5.85 18.79
N THR A 292 -7.97 -5.98 17.83
CA THR A 292 -6.68 -6.61 18.09
C THR A 292 -5.86 -5.77 19.07
N GLU A 293 -5.38 -6.41 20.14
CA GLU A 293 -4.64 -5.76 21.20
C GLU A 293 -3.20 -6.26 21.30
N ILE A 294 -2.29 -5.40 21.76
CA ILE A 294 -0.89 -5.72 22.07
C ILE A 294 -0.69 -5.55 23.58
N GLY A 295 -0.22 -6.60 24.26
CA GLY A 295 0.22 -6.48 25.65
C GLY A 295 1.57 -5.77 25.72
N VAL A 296 1.70 -4.73 26.56
CA VAL A 296 2.93 -3.94 26.72
C VAL A 296 3.47 -4.12 28.12
N ASP A 297 4.79 -4.42 28.25
CA ASP A 297 5.47 -4.32 29.55
C ASP A 297 5.71 -2.84 29.90
N ILE A 298 5.03 -2.38 30.96
CA ILE A 298 5.11 -0.99 31.39
C ILE A 298 6.53 -0.62 31.82
N GLN A 299 7.24 -1.51 32.51
CA GLN A 299 8.61 -1.22 32.95
C GLN A 299 9.55 -1.12 31.74
N GLY A 300 9.37 -1.98 30.74
CA GLY A 300 10.13 -1.92 29.49
C GLY A 300 9.91 -0.62 28.75
N ILE A 301 8.67 -0.10 28.68
CA ILE A 301 8.39 1.16 27.95
C ILE A 301 8.90 2.40 28.68
N LEU A 302 9.11 2.34 30.03
CA LEU A 302 9.71 3.44 30.81
C LEU A 302 11.14 3.81 30.36
N THR A 303 11.78 2.95 29.55
CA THR A 303 13.06 3.28 28.92
C THR A 303 12.93 4.32 27.79
N GLY A 304 11.76 4.91 27.59
CA GLY A 304 11.47 5.94 26.60
C GLY A 304 11.14 5.38 25.22
N LYS A 305 10.77 4.10 25.12
CA LYS A 305 10.33 3.49 23.86
C LYS A 305 9.04 4.14 23.36
N ILE A 306 8.90 4.22 22.03
CA ILE A 306 7.73 4.77 21.35
C ILE A 306 7.12 3.68 20.47
N LEU A 307 5.81 3.47 20.59
CA LEU A 307 5.00 2.70 19.64
C LEU A 307 4.06 3.68 18.92
N ARG A 308 4.13 3.72 17.60
CA ARG A 308 3.35 4.65 16.77
C ARG A 308 2.72 3.93 15.57
N GLY A 309 1.44 4.22 15.30
CA GLY A 309 0.80 3.81 14.04
C GLY A 309 1.22 4.70 12.88
N VAL A 310 1.25 4.13 11.66
CA VAL A 310 1.44 4.87 10.41
C VAL A 310 0.49 4.35 9.34
N THR A 311 -0.14 5.28 8.62
CA THR A 311 -1.03 4.98 7.49
C THR A 311 -0.42 5.60 6.23
N MET A 312 -0.36 4.82 5.13
CA MET A 312 0.11 5.29 3.81
C MET A 312 1.47 6.02 3.85
N GLY A 313 2.36 5.63 4.79
CA GLY A 313 3.68 6.23 4.94
C GLY A 313 3.68 7.69 5.42
N ASP A 314 2.57 8.16 6.02
CA ASP A 314 2.37 9.58 6.37
C ASP A 314 2.65 10.52 5.19
N ALA A 315 2.22 10.14 3.99
CA ALA A 315 2.55 10.81 2.75
C ALA A 315 1.34 11.53 2.13
N ASP A 316 1.58 12.67 1.47
CA ASP A 316 0.73 13.12 0.37
C ASP A 316 1.24 12.41 -0.90
N PRO A 317 0.43 11.59 -1.58
CA PRO A 317 0.84 10.89 -2.79
C PRO A 317 1.34 11.84 -3.89
N ARG A 318 0.78 13.04 -3.96
CA ARG A 318 1.16 14.05 -4.97
C ARG A 318 2.57 14.59 -4.78
N ASP A 319 3.09 14.49 -3.56
CA ASP A 319 4.46 14.91 -3.23
C ASP A 319 5.45 13.75 -3.29
N LEU A 320 5.08 12.56 -2.75
CA LEU A 320 6.01 11.44 -2.65
C LEU A 320 6.09 10.60 -3.94
N VAL A 321 4.96 10.33 -4.63
CA VAL A 321 4.96 9.49 -5.85
C VAL A 321 5.89 10.03 -6.94
N PRO A 322 5.93 11.34 -7.26
CA PRO A 322 6.89 11.88 -8.22
C PRO A 322 8.35 11.63 -7.83
N GLN A 323 8.68 11.67 -6.53
CA GLN A 323 10.03 11.36 -6.03
C GLN A 323 10.35 9.87 -6.22
N LEU A 324 9.39 8.97 -5.94
CA LEU A 324 9.54 7.53 -6.16
C LEU A 324 9.74 7.19 -7.64
N VAL A 325 8.99 7.85 -8.53
CA VAL A 325 9.19 7.73 -9.99
C VAL A 325 10.59 8.16 -10.40
N ALA A 326 11.09 9.27 -9.85
CA ALA A 326 12.45 9.73 -10.12
C ALA A 326 13.53 8.77 -9.58
N LEU A 327 13.32 8.19 -8.40
CA LEU A 327 14.22 7.17 -7.84
C LEU A 327 14.22 5.90 -8.68
N HIS A 328 13.05 5.46 -9.16
CA HIS A 328 12.95 4.32 -10.07
C HIS A 328 13.69 4.59 -11.38
N ALA A 329 13.46 5.72 -12.02
CA ALA A 329 14.16 6.13 -13.25
C ALA A 329 15.69 6.23 -13.07
N ALA A 330 16.15 6.54 -11.84
CA ALA A 330 17.57 6.55 -11.49
C ALA A 330 18.13 5.16 -11.12
N GLY A 331 17.35 4.08 -11.22
CA GLY A 331 17.73 2.71 -10.86
C GLY A 331 17.89 2.47 -9.34
N ARG A 332 17.43 3.42 -8.51
CA ARG A 332 17.53 3.35 -7.03
C ARG A 332 16.32 2.75 -6.35
N LEU A 333 15.25 2.49 -7.10
CA LEU A 333 14.02 1.83 -6.66
C LEU A 333 13.67 0.74 -7.68
N PRO A 334 14.26 -0.47 -7.59
CA PRO A 334 14.12 -1.55 -8.57
C PRO A 334 12.79 -2.31 -8.38
N LEU A 335 11.68 -1.71 -8.81
CA LEU A 335 10.32 -2.24 -8.65
C LEU A 335 10.13 -3.60 -9.31
N GLU A 336 10.78 -3.82 -10.46
CA GLU A 336 10.70 -5.05 -11.25
C GLU A 336 11.12 -6.30 -10.45
N LYS A 337 11.96 -6.14 -9.42
CA LYS A 337 12.36 -7.23 -8.53
C LYS A 337 11.25 -7.67 -7.58
N LEU A 338 10.25 -6.82 -7.35
CA LEU A 338 9.13 -7.08 -6.47
C LEU A 338 7.94 -7.71 -7.20
N GLU A 339 7.83 -7.50 -8.52
CA GLU A 339 6.62 -7.70 -9.29
C GLU A 339 6.53 -9.05 -9.97
N LYS A 340 5.30 -9.54 -10.10
CA LYS A 340 4.91 -10.58 -11.05
C LYS A 340 3.60 -10.18 -11.72
N ARG A 341 3.57 -10.25 -13.05
CA ARG A 341 2.44 -9.79 -13.87
C ARG A 341 1.44 -10.91 -14.10
N TYR A 342 0.16 -10.55 -14.12
CA TYR A 342 -0.97 -11.43 -14.39
C TYR A 342 -1.96 -10.71 -15.30
N ALA A 343 -2.66 -11.45 -16.16
CA ALA A 343 -3.80 -10.87 -16.88
C ALA A 343 -4.99 -10.64 -15.94
N LEU A 344 -5.90 -9.75 -16.30
CA LEU A 344 -7.12 -9.51 -15.52
C LEU A 344 -7.92 -10.82 -15.31
N ASP A 345 -7.97 -11.68 -16.31
CA ASP A 345 -8.65 -12.98 -16.21
C ASP A 345 -7.96 -13.96 -15.26
N ASP A 346 -6.70 -13.74 -14.92
CA ASP A 346 -5.90 -14.57 -14.00
C ASP A 346 -5.83 -14.00 -12.57
N ILE A 347 -6.69 -13.05 -12.22
CA ILE A 347 -6.66 -12.36 -10.93
C ILE A 347 -6.78 -13.31 -9.72
N GLU A 348 -7.53 -14.39 -9.85
CA GLU A 348 -7.63 -15.41 -8.79
C GLU A 348 -6.29 -16.13 -8.57
N SER A 349 -5.52 -16.38 -9.64
CA SER A 349 -4.16 -16.92 -9.54
C SER A 349 -3.22 -15.93 -8.85
N ALA A 350 -3.35 -14.63 -9.13
CA ALA A 350 -2.58 -13.58 -8.46
C ALA A 350 -2.89 -13.54 -6.95
N VAL A 351 -4.17 -13.65 -6.57
CA VAL A 351 -4.62 -13.73 -5.18
C VAL A 351 -4.05 -14.97 -4.49
N ALA A 352 -4.11 -16.14 -5.13
CA ALA A 352 -3.57 -17.39 -4.59
C ALA A 352 -2.05 -17.34 -4.38
N ASP A 353 -1.30 -16.83 -5.37
CA ASP A 353 0.16 -16.70 -5.29
C ASP A 353 0.59 -15.71 -4.20
N MET A 354 -0.14 -14.61 -4.04
CA MET A 354 0.12 -13.65 -2.97
C MET A 354 -0.16 -14.26 -1.59
N HIS A 355 -1.26 -14.98 -1.46
CA HIS A 355 -1.64 -15.66 -0.21
C HIS A 355 -0.63 -16.76 0.17
N ALA A 356 -0.17 -17.53 -0.82
CA ALA A 356 0.86 -18.55 -0.64
C ALA A 356 2.26 -17.96 -0.36
N GLY A 357 2.45 -16.65 -0.54
CA GLY A 357 3.73 -15.98 -0.33
C GLY A 357 4.73 -16.15 -1.47
N THR A 358 4.35 -16.79 -2.57
CA THR A 358 5.20 -17.05 -3.75
C THR A 358 5.43 -15.80 -4.61
N THR A 359 4.57 -14.80 -4.46
CA THR A 359 4.71 -13.49 -5.14
C THR A 359 4.68 -12.37 -4.11
N VAL A 360 5.63 -11.44 -4.23
CA VAL A 360 5.70 -10.27 -3.34
C VAL A 360 4.65 -9.24 -3.73
N LYS A 361 4.61 -8.83 -5.00
CA LYS A 361 3.69 -7.83 -5.54
C LYS A 361 3.11 -8.31 -6.88
N PRO A 362 1.91 -8.91 -6.86
CA PRO A 362 1.19 -9.15 -8.11
C PRO A 362 0.76 -7.83 -8.76
N VAL A 363 0.93 -7.73 -10.07
CA VAL A 363 0.46 -6.61 -10.91
C VAL A 363 -0.47 -7.18 -11.97
N ILE A 364 -1.72 -6.74 -11.95
CA ILE A 364 -2.75 -7.13 -12.91
C ILE A 364 -2.67 -6.18 -14.11
N VAL A 365 -2.51 -6.71 -15.29
CA VAL A 365 -2.45 -5.97 -16.56
C VAL A 365 -3.82 -6.05 -17.23
N SER A 366 -4.34 -4.89 -17.66
CA SER A 366 -5.68 -4.73 -18.24
C SER A 366 -5.67 -4.83 -19.75
#